data_a128895bb13c8e217bd74714ea68c4c7
#
_entry.id   a128895bb13c8e217bd74714ea68c4c7
#
_cell.length_a   1.000
_cell.length_b   1.000
_cell.length_c   1.000
_cell.angle_alpha   90.00
_cell.angle_beta   90.00
_cell.angle_gamma   90.00
#
_symmetry.space_group_name_H-M   'P 1'
#
loop_
_entity.id
_entity.type
_entity.pdbx_description
1 polymer ?
#
loop_
_entity_poly.entity_id
_entity_poly.type
_entity_poly.pdbx_seq_one_letter_code
_entity_poly.pdbx_strand_id
1 'polypeptide(L)'
;RLLGNGYINKESILFIDELESALHPKAICDFLDMIADISHEMGIQVFISTHSYFVIKKLFLIALKYPNEVTCISLAKDNEPQICNLSDGMPKNSIIQTSVDLYRQEITEVL
;
A
#
# COMPACT_ATOMS: atom_id res chain seq x y z
N ARG A 1 -8.92 -4.42 21.46
CA ARG A 1 -7.76 -4.41 20.61
C ARG A 1 -7.28 -5.81 20.28
N LEU A 2 -7.36 -6.18 19.00
CA LEU A 2 -7.11 -7.57 18.58
C LEU A 2 -5.69 -8.04 18.88
N LEU A 3 -4.69 -7.20 18.65
CA LEU A 3 -3.29 -7.58 18.86
C LEU A 3 -2.96 -7.82 20.32
N GLY A 4 -3.61 -7.10 21.22
CA GLY A 4 -3.30 -7.19 22.64
C GLY A 4 -3.92 -8.39 23.34
N ASN A 5 -4.85 -9.11 22.72
CA ASN A 5 -5.52 -10.24 23.34
C ASN A 5 -5.29 -11.58 22.63
N GLY A 6 -4.29 -11.63 21.75
CA GLY A 6 -3.85 -12.89 21.15
C GLY A 6 -4.68 -13.40 19.98
N TYR A 7 -5.64 -12.64 19.50
CA TYR A 7 -6.44 -13.07 18.35
C TYR A 7 -5.65 -13.00 17.04
N ILE A 8 -4.61 -12.18 16.98
CA ILE A 8 -3.76 -12.05 15.79
C ILE A 8 -2.35 -12.55 16.14
N ASN A 9 -1.87 -13.52 15.38
CA ASN A 9 -0.55 -14.12 15.55
C ASN A 9 0.03 -14.44 14.18
N LYS A 10 1.22 -15.08 14.13
CA LYS A 10 1.93 -15.38 12.87
C LYS A 10 1.14 -16.27 11.90
N GLU A 11 0.11 -16.95 12.35
CA GLU A 11 -0.74 -17.78 11.49
C GLU A 11 -1.96 -17.02 10.98
N SER A 12 -2.15 -15.79 11.47
CA SER A 12 -3.28 -14.96 11.08
C SER A 12 -3.04 -14.29 9.75
N ILE A 13 -4.13 -14.07 9.02
CA ILE A 13 -4.13 -13.28 7.79
C ILE A 13 -5.05 -12.08 8.03
N LEU A 14 -4.55 -10.90 7.73
CA LEU A 14 -5.30 -9.67 7.93
C LEU A 14 -5.68 -9.08 6.58
N PHE A 15 -6.95 -8.74 6.40
CA PHE A 15 -7.46 -8.08 5.21
C PHE A 15 -7.94 -6.68 5.56
N ILE A 16 -7.48 -5.69 4.79
CA ILE A 16 -7.87 -4.29 4.96
C ILE A 16 -8.36 -3.79 3.61
N ASP A 17 -9.64 -3.41 3.54
CA ASP A 17 -10.26 -2.95 2.32
C ASP A 17 -10.47 -1.45 2.34
N GLU A 18 -9.99 -0.77 1.31
CA GLU A 18 -10.19 0.67 1.11
C GLU A 18 -9.89 1.51 2.37
N LEU A 19 -8.70 1.34 2.91
CA LEU A 19 -8.21 2.05 4.09
C LEU A 19 -8.41 3.57 3.99
N GLU A 20 -8.21 4.11 2.79
CA GLU A 20 -8.32 5.55 2.54
C GLU A 20 -9.72 6.12 2.73
N SER A 21 -10.76 5.29 2.69
CA SER A 21 -12.14 5.77 2.87
C SER A 21 -12.50 6.01 4.34
N ALA A 22 -11.73 5.48 5.26
CA ALA A 22 -12.05 5.50 6.69
C ALA A 22 -11.14 6.40 7.53
N LEU A 23 -9.95 6.72 7.04
CA LEU A 23 -8.93 7.39 7.85
C LEU A 23 -8.40 8.66 7.20
N HIS A 24 -8.04 9.62 8.05
CA HIS A 24 -7.32 10.81 7.63
C HIS A 24 -5.90 10.44 7.14
N PRO A 25 -5.31 11.18 6.18
CA PRO A 25 -3.99 10.85 5.63
C PRO A 25 -2.90 10.57 6.65
N LYS A 26 -2.80 11.37 7.71
CA LYS A 26 -1.79 11.10 8.75
C LYS A 26 -2.06 9.79 9.48
N ALA A 27 -3.31 9.51 9.77
CA ALA A 27 -3.69 8.25 10.41
C ALA A 27 -3.40 7.06 9.51
N ILE A 28 -3.57 7.20 8.18
CA ILE A 28 -3.21 6.16 7.22
C ILE A 28 -1.72 5.87 7.31
N CYS A 29 -0.88 6.88 7.30
CA CYS A 29 0.58 6.70 7.39
C CYS A 29 0.98 6.01 8.68
N ASP A 30 0.45 6.46 9.81
CA ASP A 30 0.79 5.89 11.12
C ASP A 30 0.31 4.44 11.21
N PHE A 31 -0.88 4.16 10.69
CA PHE A 31 -1.44 2.81 10.70
C PHE A 31 -0.63 1.86 9.83
N LEU A 32 -0.24 2.30 8.64
CA LEU A 32 0.55 1.47 7.72
C LEU A 32 1.95 1.18 8.29
N ASP A 33 2.58 2.17 8.92
CA ASP A 33 3.86 1.94 9.59
C ASP A 33 3.73 0.89 10.70
N MET A 34 2.69 1.00 11.51
CA MET A 34 2.43 0.05 12.59
C MET A 34 2.20 -1.36 12.04
N ILE A 35 1.35 -1.48 11.02
CA ILE A 35 1.03 -2.79 10.43
C ILE A 35 2.27 -3.40 9.78
N ALA A 36 3.09 -2.59 9.11
CA ALA A 36 4.31 -3.08 8.49
C ALA A 36 5.29 -3.65 9.53
N ASP A 37 5.48 -2.93 10.63
CA ASP A 37 6.39 -3.38 11.69
C ASP A 37 5.87 -4.66 12.35
N ILE A 38 4.57 -4.73 12.63
CA ILE A 38 3.97 -5.92 13.24
C ILE A 38 4.06 -7.11 12.28
N SER A 39 3.75 -6.90 11.01
CA SER A 39 3.82 -7.95 9.99
C SER A 39 5.24 -8.50 9.89
N HIS A 40 6.23 -7.61 9.87
CA HIS A 40 7.62 -8.00 9.78
C HIS A 40 8.07 -8.81 11.02
N GLU A 41 7.73 -8.33 12.22
CA GLU A 41 8.16 -8.95 13.46
C GLU A 41 7.46 -10.28 13.74
N MET A 42 6.16 -10.36 13.47
CA MET A 42 5.34 -11.52 13.80
C MET A 42 5.12 -12.48 12.63
N GLY A 43 5.53 -12.10 11.43
CA GLY A 43 5.31 -12.91 10.25
C GLY A 43 3.85 -12.98 9.81
N ILE A 44 3.04 -12.01 10.20
CA ILE A 44 1.63 -11.93 9.79
C ILE A 44 1.54 -11.52 8.34
N GLN A 45 0.70 -12.21 7.57
CA GLN A 45 0.43 -11.84 6.19
C GLN A 45 -0.71 -10.82 6.15
N VAL A 46 -0.48 -9.69 5.48
CA VAL A 46 -1.46 -8.60 5.39
C VAL A 46 -1.79 -8.35 3.93
N PHE A 47 -3.08 -8.27 3.62
CA PHE A 47 -3.58 -7.91 2.30
C PHE A 47 -4.32 -6.58 2.40
N ILE A 48 -3.94 -5.63 1.57
CA ILE A 48 -4.55 -4.30 1.55
C ILE A 48 -5.07 -4.04 0.14
N SER A 49 -6.35 -3.71 0.03
CA SER A 49 -6.89 -3.24 -1.24
C SER A 49 -6.97 -1.72 -1.22
N THR A 50 -6.57 -1.09 -2.30
CA THR A 50 -6.61 0.37 -2.42
C THR A 50 -6.59 0.79 -3.88
N HIS A 51 -7.18 1.94 -4.16
CA HIS A 51 -7.01 2.62 -5.44
C HIS A 51 -6.50 4.05 -5.22
N SER A 52 -5.87 4.29 -4.07
CA SER A 52 -5.30 5.59 -3.73
C SER A 52 -3.80 5.62 -4.01
N TYR A 53 -3.38 6.57 -4.83
CA TYR A 53 -1.95 6.82 -5.09
C TYR A 53 -1.20 7.09 -3.78
N PHE A 54 -1.83 7.82 -2.86
CA PHE A 54 -1.24 8.16 -1.58
C PHE A 54 -0.88 6.91 -0.77
N VAL A 55 -1.80 5.95 -0.70
CA VAL A 55 -1.56 4.70 0.02
C VAL A 55 -0.45 3.89 -0.65
N ILE A 56 -0.47 3.79 -1.98
CA ILE A 56 0.56 3.06 -2.73
C ILE A 56 1.93 3.71 -2.52
N LYS A 57 1.98 5.03 -2.53
CA LYS A 57 3.23 5.76 -2.29
C LYS A 57 3.79 5.46 -0.91
N LYS A 58 2.95 5.44 0.11
CA LYS A 58 3.37 5.11 1.47
C LYS A 58 3.87 3.67 1.56
N LEU A 59 3.18 2.74 0.89
CA LEU A 59 3.61 1.34 0.84
C LEU A 59 4.94 1.17 0.12
N PHE A 60 5.19 1.97 -0.91
CA PHE A 60 6.49 1.98 -1.57
C PHE A 60 7.60 2.40 -0.60
N LEU A 61 7.37 3.44 0.20
CA LEU A 61 8.35 3.87 1.21
C LEU A 61 8.59 2.79 2.26
N ILE A 62 7.54 2.07 2.65
CA ILE A 62 7.66 0.94 3.56
C ILE A 62 8.47 -0.18 2.91
N ALA A 63 8.29 -0.41 1.62
CA ALA A 63 9.05 -1.42 0.88
C ALA A 63 10.53 -1.11 0.84
N LEU A 64 10.91 0.17 0.88
CA LEU A 64 12.32 0.55 0.98
C LEU A 64 12.91 0.20 2.34
N LYS A 65 12.09 0.23 3.39
CA LYS A 65 12.51 -0.16 4.74
C LYS A 65 12.58 -1.69 4.88
N TYR A 66 11.66 -2.39 4.25
CA TYR A 66 11.58 -3.86 4.29
C TYR A 66 11.62 -4.41 2.85
N PRO A 67 12.81 -4.43 2.22
CA PRO A 67 12.93 -4.89 0.82
C PRO A 67 12.42 -6.31 0.62
N ASN A 68 11.74 -6.54 -0.50
CA ASN A 68 11.18 -7.83 -0.90
C ASN A 68 10.02 -8.34 -0.04
N GLU A 69 9.45 -7.49 0.83
CA GLU A 69 8.36 -7.90 1.70
C GLU A 69 7.01 -7.29 1.29
N VAL A 70 6.98 -6.38 0.32
CA VAL A 70 5.75 -5.77 -0.15
C VAL A 70 5.55 -6.07 -1.63
N THR A 71 4.50 -6.83 -1.93
CA THR A 71 4.13 -7.19 -3.29
C THR A 71 2.88 -6.43 -3.69
N CYS A 72 2.90 -5.85 -4.88
CA CYS A 72 1.75 -5.15 -5.43
C CYS A 72 1.14 -5.97 -6.56
N ILE A 73 -0.17 -6.19 -6.47
CA ILE A 73 -0.93 -6.86 -7.52
C ILE A 73 -1.87 -5.82 -8.12
N SER A 74 -1.63 -5.48 -9.39
CA SER A 74 -2.45 -4.51 -10.10
C SER A 74 -3.52 -5.24 -10.91
N LEU A 75 -4.77 -4.90 -10.68
CA LEU A 75 -5.91 -5.50 -11.36
C LEU A 75 -6.47 -4.50 -12.37
N ALA A 76 -6.69 -4.96 -13.59
CA ALA A 76 -7.30 -4.17 -14.64
C ALA A 76 -8.42 -4.99 -15.28
N LYS A 77 -9.49 -4.29 -15.69
CA LYS A 77 -10.73 -4.92 -16.14
C LYS A 77 -10.52 -5.92 -17.28
N ASP A 78 -9.69 -5.57 -18.25
CA ASP A 78 -9.51 -6.36 -19.47
C ASP A 78 -8.10 -6.92 -19.62
N ASN A 79 -7.29 -6.88 -18.56
CA ASN A 79 -5.91 -7.35 -18.59
C ASN A 79 -5.68 -8.36 -17.48
N GLU A 80 -4.67 -9.19 -17.68
CA GLU A 80 -4.24 -10.10 -16.62
C GLU A 80 -3.66 -9.32 -15.44
N PRO A 81 -3.81 -9.82 -14.22
CA PRO A 81 -3.19 -9.19 -13.05
C PRO A 81 -1.67 -9.08 -13.22
N GLN A 82 -1.14 -7.92 -12.87
CA GLN A 82 0.31 -7.69 -12.90
C GLN A 82 0.85 -7.68 -11.49
N ILE A 83 1.92 -8.42 -11.28
CA ILE A 83 2.54 -8.58 -9.96
C ILE A 83 3.92 -7.95 -10.00
N CYS A 84 4.20 -7.08 -9.05
CA CYS A 84 5.52 -6.48 -8.92
C CYS A 84 5.93 -6.36 -7.45
N ASN A 85 7.23 -6.30 -7.23
CA ASN A 85 7.80 -6.04 -5.92
C ASN A 85 7.95 -4.53 -5.77
N LEU A 86 7.28 -3.92 -4.78
CA LEU A 86 7.30 -2.47 -4.61
C LEU A 86 8.69 -1.92 -4.31
N SER A 87 9.61 -2.71 -3.76
CA SER A 87 10.97 -2.23 -3.54
C SER A 87 11.72 -1.96 -4.85
N ASP A 88 11.25 -2.49 -5.98
CA ASP A 88 11.83 -2.24 -7.30
C ASP A 88 11.32 -0.96 -7.94
N GLY A 89 10.32 -0.31 -7.36
CA GLY A 89 9.74 0.93 -7.87
C GLY A 89 8.22 0.92 -7.83
N MET A 90 7.63 2.07 -8.16
CA MET A 90 6.17 2.20 -8.21
C MET A 90 5.60 1.38 -9.36
N PRO A 91 4.42 0.74 -9.15
CA PRO A 91 3.81 -0.05 -10.21
C PRO A 91 3.33 0.83 -11.36
N LYS A 92 3.38 0.27 -12.57
CA LYS A 92 2.87 0.94 -13.77
C LYS A 92 1.42 0.52 -13.99
N ASN A 93 0.50 1.27 -13.41
CA ASN A 93 -0.92 1.02 -13.59
C ASN A 93 -1.65 2.34 -13.84
N SER A 94 -2.95 2.26 -14.15
CA SER A 94 -3.72 3.44 -14.52
C SER A 94 -3.84 4.45 -13.38
N ILE A 95 -3.90 3.99 -12.13
CA ILE A 95 -3.97 4.88 -10.96
C ILE A 95 -2.69 5.70 -10.85
N ILE A 96 -1.55 5.03 -10.93
CA ILE A 96 -0.25 5.68 -10.83
C ILE A 96 -0.03 6.61 -12.02
N GLN A 97 -0.35 6.15 -13.23
CA GLN A 97 -0.16 6.95 -14.43
C GLN A 97 -1.01 8.22 -14.41
N THR A 98 -2.28 8.09 -14.02
CA THR A 98 -3.18 9.24 -13.91
C THR A 98 -2.67 10.24 -12.88
N SER A 99 -2.19 9.76 -11.74
CA SER A 99 -1.66 10.63 -10.69
C SER A 99 -0.39 11.36 -11.12
N VAL A 100 0.49 10.67 -11.84
CA VAL A 100 1.71 11.28 -12.38
C VAL A 100 1.35 12.33 -13.42
N ASP A 101 0.41 12.04 -14.32
CA ASP A 101 -0.02 12.96 -15.35
C ASP A 101 -0.64 14.22 -14.74
N LEU A 102 -1.46 14.05 -13.71
CA LEU A 102 -2.07 15.19 -13.01
C LEU A 102 -1.00 16.08 -12.36
N TYR A 103 -0.02 15.47 -11.73
CA TYR A 103 1.10 16.19 -11.12
C TYR A 103 1.88 16.99 -12.16
N ARG A 104 2.17 16.38 -13.30
CA ARG A 104 2.85 17.07 -14.41
C ARG A 104 2.03 18.23 -14.94
N GLN A 105 0.72 18.03 -15.06
CA GLN A 105 -0.19 19.10 -15.50
C GLN A 105 -0.16 20.26 -14.51
N GLU A 106 -0.20 19.99 -13.22
CA GLU A 106 -0.14 21.01 -12.18
C GLU A 106 1.14 21.84 -12.31
N ILE A 107 2.29 21.19 -12.47
CA ILE A 107 3.57 21.89 -12.63
C ILE A 107 3.54 22.78 -13.87
N THR A 108 3.03 22.27 -14.97
CA THR A 108 2.96 23.03 -16.24
C THR A 108 2.07 24.26 -16.11
N GLU A 109 0.92 24.14 -15.44
CA GLU A 109 -0.05 25.22 -15.32
C GLU A 109 0.38 26.30 -14.32
N VAL A 110 1.09 25.91 -13.26
CA VAL A 110 1.48 26.80 -12.17
C VAL A 110 2.81 27.47 -12.46
N LEU A 111 3.72 26.80 -13.13
CA LEU A 111 5.05 27.32 -13.47
C LEU A 111 5.09 27.85 -14.90
#